data_b0f4c3e9c20176cc1c6292d4e1e08083
#
_entry.id   b0f4c3e9c20176cc1c6292d4e1e08083
#
_cell.length_a   1.000
_cell.length_b   1.000
_cell.length_c   1.000
_cell.angle_alpha   90.00
_cell.angle_beta   90.00
_cell.angle_gamma   90.00
#
_symmetry.space_group_name_H-M   'P 1'
#
loop_
_entity.id
_entity.type
_entity.pdbx_description
1 polymer ?
#
loop_
_entity_poly.entity_id
_entity_poly.type
_entity_poly.pdbx_seq_one_letter_code
_entity_poly.pdbx_strand_id
1 'polypeptide(L)'
;MVTGIEKAQQRVKDLEEKLKTAKALKQKAEARIKSVEAKQKKKEEDRRKILIGAMMLDQMHKNDATKASVMAKLDGFLIRADERALFGLTVPEKTA
;
A
#
# COMPACT_ATOMS: atom_id res chain seq x y z
N MET A 1 -24.66 -24.69 47.70
CA MET A 1 -25.56 -23.67 47.15
C MET A 1 -24.77 -22.43 46.77
N VAL A 2 -24.97 -21.98 45.57
CA VAL A 2 -24.35 -20.73 45.10
C VAL A 2 -25.13 -19.56 45.72
N THR A 3 -24.44 -18.65 46.41
CA THR A 3 -25.06 -17.45 47.02
C THR A 3 -25.39 -16.40 45.96
N GLY A 4 -26.24 -15.43 46.28
CA GLY A 4 -26.57 -14.32 45.36
C GLY A 4 -25.33 -13.52 44.96
N ILE A 5 -24.35 -13.38 45.86
CA ILE A 5 -23.09 -12.68 45.62
C ILE A 5 -22.25 -13.45 44.59
N GLU A 6 -22.14 -14.77 44.73
CA GLU A 6 -21.41 -15.65 43.83
C GLU A 6 -22.02 -15.62 42.41
N LYS A 7 -23.35 -15.62 42.31
CA LYS A 7 -24.04 -15.47 41.03
C LYS A 7 -23.75 -14.10 40.37
N ALA A 8 -23.74 -13.06 41.16
CA ALA A 8 -23.42 -11.71 40.67
C ALA A 8 -21.98 -11.63 40.18
N GLN A 9 -21.03 -12.21 40.91
CA GLN A 9 -19.63 -12.27 40.53
C GLN A 9 -19.44 -13.06 39.22
N GLN A 10 -20.15 -14.17 39.07
CA GLN A 10 -20.10 -14.97 37.85
C GLN A 10 -20.63 -14.19 36.63
N ARG A 11 -21.74 -13.45 36.80
CA ARG A 11 -22.29 -12.59 35.77
C ARG A 11 -21.30 -11.49 35.33
N VAL A 12 -20.60 -10.92 36.29
CA VAL A 12 -19.56 -9.90 36.00
C VAL A 12 -18.46 -10.50 35.16
N LYS A 13 -17.97 -11.67 35.51
CA LYS A 13 -16.94 -12.37 34.74
C LYS A 13 -17.41 -12.68 33.33
N ASP A 14 -18.62 -13.19 33.17
CA ASP A 14 -19.19 -13.50 31.87
C ASP A 14 -19.31 -12.25 30.98
N LEU A 15 -19.73 -11.13 31.57
CA LEU A 15 -19.84 -9.86 30.87
C LEU A 15 -18.46 -9.32 30.48
N GLU A 16 -17.47 -9.44 31.34
CA GLU A 16 -16.10 -9.04 31.04
C GLU A 16 -15.51 -9.85 29.89
N GLU A 17 -15.74 -11.18 29.85
CA GLU A 17 -15.32 -12.04 28.76
C GLU A 17 -16.02 -11.67 27.43
N LYS A 18 -17.31 -11.43 27.47
CA LYS A 18 -18.08 -11.00 26.31
C LYS A 18 -17.57 -9.66 25.78
N LEU A 19 -17.29 -8.73 26.68
CA LEU A 19 -16.73 -7.42 26.30
C LEU A 19 -15.37 -7.56 25.66
N LYS A 20 -14.49 -8.38 26.22
CA LYS A 20 -13.16 -8.67 25.67
C LYS A 20 -13.26 -9.25 24.26
N THR A 21 -14.15 -10.23 24.08
CA THR A 21 -14.40 -10.85 22.76
C THR A 21 -14.94 -9.83 21.77
N ALA A 22 -15.90 -9.01 22.18
CA ALA A 22 -16.48 -7.96 21.32
C ALA A 22 -15.43 -6.94 20.90
N LYS A 23 -14.57 -6.50 21.81
CA LYS A 23 -13.47 -5.58 21.51
C LYS A 23 -12.48 -6.19 20.51
N ALA A 24 -12.13 -7.47 20.69
CA ALA A 24 -11.23 -8.18 19.78
C ALA A 24 -11.83 -8.29 18.37
N LEU A 25 -13.11 -8.59 18.24
CA LEU A 25 -13.82 -8.64 16.97
C LEU A 25 -13.88 -7.27 16.30
N LYS A 26 -14.13 -6.23 17.07
CA LYS A 26 -14.15 -4.85 16.58
C LYS A 26 -12.78 -4.46 16.02
N GLN A 27 -11.70 -4.76 16.74
CA GLN A 27 -10.33 -4.47 16.28
C GLN A 27 -10.00 -5.22 14.98
N LYS A 28 -10.42 -6.48 14.87
CA LYS A 28 -10.24 -7.25 13.62
C LYS A 28 -11.00 -6.63 12.46
N ALA A 29 -12.24 -6.21 12.68
CA ALA A 29 -13.06 -5.58 11.65
C ALA A 29 -12.44 -4.27 11.19
N GLU A 30 -11.99 -3.42 12.13
CA GLU A 30 -11.31 -2.16 11.82
C GLU A 30 -10.01 -2.38 11.04
N ALA A 31 -9.22 -3.39 11.43
CA ALA A 31 -7.99 -3.74 10.73
C ALA A 31 -8.27 -4.19 9.28
N ARG A 32 -9.32 -4.97 9.06
CA ARG A 32 -9.75 -5.39 7.71
C ARG A 32 -10.16 -4.21 6.86
N ILE A 33 -10.94 -3.28 7.41
CA ILE A 33 -11.37 -2.07 6.70
C ILE A 33 -10.16 -1.25 6.29
N LYS A 34 -9.22 -0.99 7.20
CA LYS A 34 -7.99 -0.26 6.90
C LYS A 34 -7.16 -0.94 5.81
N SER A 35 -7.06 -2.28 5.86
CA SER A 35 -6.34 -3.06 4.86
C SER A 35 -6.98 -2.94 3.47
N VAL A 36 -8.30 -3.03 3.39
CA VAL A 36 -9.04 -2.89 2.12
C VAL A 36 -8.88 -1.49 1.57
N GLU A 37 -9.00 -0.45 2.41
CA GLU A 37 -8.82 0.94 2.00
C GLU A 37 -7.40 1.20 1.51
N ALA A 38 -6.38 0.68 2.19
CA ALA A 38 -4.99 0.80 1.78
C ALA A 38 -4.73 0.15 0.42
N LYS A 39 -5.28 -1.04 0.19
CA LYS A 39 -5.19 -1.74 -1.10
C LYS A 39 -5.88 -0.96 -2.22
N GLN A 40 -7.04 -0.39 -1.93
CA GLN A 40 -7.78 0.41 -2.91
C GLN A 40 -7.00 1.66 -3.29
N LYS A 41 -6.47 2.38 -2.32
CA LYS A 41 -5.61 3.57 -2.55
C LYS A 41 -4.40 3.21 -3.38
N LYS A 42 -3.75 2.09 -3.09
CA LYS A 42 -2.60 1.63 -3.86
C LYS A 42 -2.96 1.33 -5.30
N LYS A 43 -4.08 0.67 -5.54
CA LYS A 43 -4.57 0.39 -6.90
C LYS A 43 -4.82 1.68 -7.67
N GLU A 44 -5.42 2.68 -7.03
CA GLU A 44 -5.69 3.97 -7.65
C GLU A 44 -4.40 4.71 -7.97
N GLU A 45 -3.43 4.71 -7.07
CA GLU A 45 -2.11 5.30 -7.32
C GLU A 45 -1.39 4.61 -8.47
N ASP A 46 -1.39 3.29 -8.48
CA ASP A 46 -0.77 2.50 -9.54
C ASP A 46 -1.45 2.79 -10.89
N ARG A 47 -2.77 2.91 -10.90
CA ARG A 47 -3.51 3.27 -12.10
C ARG A 47 -3.16 4.66 -12.60
N ARG A 48 -3.04 5.64 -11.69
CA ARG A 48 -2.60 7.01 -12.05
C ARG A 48 -1.20 6.99 -12.67
N LYS A 49 -0.28 6.23 -12.10
CA LYS A 49 1.09 6.09 -12.64
C LYS A 49 1.07 5.50 -14.05
N ILE A 50 0.26 4.47 -14.27
CA ILE A 50 0.11 3.84 -15.59
C ILE A 50 -0.44 4.84 -16.61
N LEU A 51 -1.47 5.59 -16.25
CA LEU A 51 -2.09 6.56 -17.14
C LEU A 51 -1.17 7.74 -17.48
N ILE A 52 -0.45 8.25 -16.47
CA ILE A 52 0.56 9.30 -16.67
C ILE A 52 1.68 8.78 -17.55
N GLY A 53 2.16 7.56 -17.28
CA GLY A 53 3.20 6.92 -18.08
C GLY A 53 2.79 6.73 -19.53
N ALA A 54 1.57 6.28 -19.77
CA ALA A 54 1.03 6.12 -21.13
C ALA A 54 0.97 7.44 -21.88
N MET A 55 0.50 8.48 -21.21
CA MET A 55 0.46 9.84 -21.80
C MET A 55 1.86 10.35 -22.13
N MET A 56 2.80 10.20 -21.21
CA MET A 56 4.19 10.64 -21.39
C MET A 56 4.87 9.88 -22.53
N LEU A 57 4.68 8.56 -22.60
CA LEU A 57 5.22 7.75 -23.69
C LEU A 57 4.68 8.22 -25.05
N ASP A 58 3.39 8.51 -25.15
CA ASP A 58 2.79 9.02 -26.37
C ASP A 58 3.41 10.36 -26.78
N GLN A 59 3.59 11.27 -25.83
CA GLN A 59 4.23 12.55 -26.10
C GLN A 59 5.70 12.42 -26.51
N MET A 60 6.42 11.48 -25.88
CA MET A 60 7.82 11.19 -26.25
C MET A 60 7.95 10.67 -27.67
N HIS A 61 6.99 9.88 -28.15
CA HIS A 61 6.96 9.42 -29.54
C HIS A 61 6.68 10.52 -30.55
N LYS A 62 5.91 11.54 -30.13
CA LYS A 62 5.50 12.65 -30.99
C LYS A 62 6.48 13.82 -31.00
N ASN A 63 7.31 13.96 -29.98
CA ASN A 63 8.17 15.12 -29.77
C ASN A 63 9.53 14.70 -29.21
N ASP A 64 10.58 14.88 -30.02
CA ASP A 64 11.95 14.53 -29.65
C ASP A 64 12.49 15.37 -28.49
N ALA A 65 12.11 16.62 -28.39
CA ALA A 65 12.52 17.50 -27.30
C ALA A 65 11.91 17.03 -25.97
N THR A 66 10.64 16.61 -25.99
CA THR A 66 9.98 16.02 -24.83
C THR A 66 10.66 14.72 -24.42
N LYS A 67 10.98 13.86 -25.39
CA LYS A 67 11.70 12.62 -25.14
C LYS A 67 13.04 12.88 -24.46
N ALA A 68 13.84 13.80 -24.99
CA ALA A 68 15.15 14.14 -24.40
C ALA A 68 15.02 14.67 -22.98
N SER A 69 14.05 15.54 -22.72
CA SER A 69 13.79 16.09 -21.39
C SER A 69 13.38 15.02 -20.38
N VAL A 70 12.47 14.13 -20.78
CA VAL A 70 12.00 13.04 -19.91
C VAL A 70 13.13 12.05 -19.64
N MET A 71 13.91 11.69 -20.65
CA MET A 71 15.05 10.77 -20.49
C MET A 71 16.10 11.34 -19.54
N ALA A 72 16.39 12.63 -19.59
CA ALA A 72 17.30 13.30 -18.66
C ALA A 72 16.78 13.22 -17.22
N LYS A 73 15.48 13.43 -17.02
CA LYS A 73 14.85 13.31 -15.70
C LYS A 73 14.85 11.89 -15.18
N LEU A 74 14.58 10.90 -16.04
CA LEU A 74 14.64 9.47 -15.69
C LEU A 74 16.04 9.04 -15.28
N ASP A 75 17.06 9.55 -15.92
CA ASP A 75 18.44 9.23 -15.59
C ASP A 75 18.78 9.61 -14.14
N GLY A 76 18.25 10.75 -13.67
CA GLY A 76 18.40 11.18 -12.28
C GLY A 76 17.45 10.50 -11.30
N PHE A 77 16.34 9.95 -11.79
CA PHE A 77 15.28 9.38 -10.95
C PHE A 77 15.42 7.87 -10.74
N LEU A 78 15.79 7.13 -11.80
CA LEU A 78 15.88 5.68 -11.75
C LEU A 78 17.19 5.22 -11.11
N ILE A 79 17.06 4.34 -10.13
CA ILE A 79 18.21 3.79 -9.38
C ILE A 79 18.44 2.32 -9.73
N ARG A 80 17.36 1.55 -9.88
CA ARG A 80 17.44 0.10 -10.12
C ARG A 80 17.94 -0.21 -11.53
N ALA A 81 18.86 -1.19 -11.60
CA ALA A 81 19.47 -1.60 -12.86
C ALA A 81 18.45 -2.10 -13.89
N ASP A 82 17.47 -2.89 -13.47
CA ASP A 82 16.41 -3.42 -14.33
C ASP A 82 15.52 -2.32 -14.92
N GLU A 83 15.20 -1.31 -14.11
CA GLU A 83 14.41 -0.16 -14.54
C GLU A 83 15.18 0.73 -15.52
N ARG A 84 16.45 0.97 -15.23
CA ARG A 84 17.34 1.75 -16.12
C ARG A 84 17.52 1.07 -17.48
N ALA A 85 17.66 -0.25 -17.47
CA ALA A 85 17.80 -1.03 -18.69
C ALA A 85 16.59 -0.93 -19.62
N LEU A 86 15.37 -0.80 -19.06
CA LEU A 86 14.15 -0.63 -19.85
C LEU A 86 14.17 0.64 -20.73
N PHE A 87 14.89 1.66 -20.30
CA PHE A 87 14.98 2.94 -21.01
C PHE A 87 16.34 3.11 -21.73
N GLY A 88 17.16 2.10 -21.74
CA GLY A 88 18.48 2.18 -22.36
C GLY A 88 19.46 3.08 -21.61
N LEU A 89 19.21 3.35 -20.34
CA LEU A 89 20.10 4.15 -19.50
C LEU A 89 21.28 3.32 -19.02
N THR A 90 22.38 4.00 -18.69
CA THR A 90 23.59 3.34 -18.15
C THR A 90 23.23 2.60 -16.85
N VAL A 91 23.57 1.31 -16.82
CA VAL A 91 23.36 0.48 -15.65
C VAL A 91 24.62 0.56 -14.78
N PRO A 92 24.50 0.92 -13.47
CA PRO A 92 25.66 0.94 -12.60
C PRO A 92 26.28 -0.45 -12.50
N GLU A 93 27.59 -0.53 -12.61
CA GLU A 93 28.29 -1.80 -12.38
C GLU A 93 28.07 -2.24 -10.94
N LYS A 94 27.79 -3.55 -10.80
CA LYS A 94 27.75 -4.13 -9.45
C LYS A 94 29.15 -4.11 -8.89
N THR A 95 29.38 -3.21 -7.95
CA THR A 95 30.57 -3.32 -7.10
C THR A 95 30.41 -4.59 -6.26
N ALA A 96 31.36 -5.45 -6.38
CA ALA A 96 31.42 -6.68 -5.61
C ALA A 96 31.49 -6.37 -4.08
#